data_dba21ad7be0526b873090e85b0618de2
#
_entry.id   dba21ad7be0526b873090e85b0618de2
#
_cell.length_a   1.000
_cell.length_b   1.000
_cell.length_c   1.000
_cell.angle_alpha   90.00
_cell.angle_beta   90.00
_cell.angle_gamma   90.00
#
_symmetry.space_group_name_H-M   'P 1'
#
loop_
_entity.id
_entity.type
_entity.pdbx_description
1 polymer ?
#
loop_
_entity_poly.entity_id
_entity_poly.type
_entity_poly.pdbx_seq_one_letter_code
_entity_poly.pdbx_strand_id
1 'polypeptide(L)'
;MDEDFKIVKATSKDIDRIIEIEEKSYEDPWPREVFMIDYLFNNCSLYFVLKIKSKVAGFIGIWEEESSLHVINLAIDPDYRRKGYGRLMLQFAVDLALNKKVGKVYLEARKSNVIAQKLYTSCGFVPVEELRSYYQDGEDGVRMMKTLLKGEQ
;
A
#
# COMPACT_ATOMS: atom_id res chain seq x y z
N MET A 1 -10.04 -16.63 -4.18
CA MET A 1 -8.75 -16.71 -3.45
C MET A 1 -8.64 -18.07 -2.78
N ASP A 2 -8.58 -19.09 -3.59
CA ASP A 2 -8.49 -20.47 -3.07
C ASP A 2 -7.06 -20.94 -2.90
N GLU A 3 -6.10 -20.12 -3.29
CA GLU A 3 -4.70 -20.48 -3.22
C GLU A 3 -4.14 -20.18 -1.83
N ASP A 4 -3.19 -21.00 -1.42
CA ASP A 4 -2.48 -20.74 -0.18
C ASP A 4 -1.76 -19.40 -0.26
N PHE A 5 -2.12 -18.49 0.61
CA PHE A 5 -1.45 -17.20 0.68
C PHE A 5 -1.08 -16.87 2.11
N LYS A 6 -0.10 -16.00 2.24
CA LYS A 6 0.23 -15.38 3.53
C LYS A 6 0.83 -14.00 3.31
N ILE A 7 0.63 -13.14 4.28
CA ILE A 7 1.24 -11.82 4.30
C ILE A 7 2.27 -11.83 5.41
N VAL A 8 3.52 -11.59 5.05
CA VAL A 8 4.64 -11.65 6.00
C VAL A 8 5.52 -10.43 5.81
N LYS A 9 6.28 -10.11 6.85
CA LYS A 9 7.20 -8.99 6.78
C LYS A 9 8.25 -9.27 5.69
N ALA A 10 8.53 -8.26 4.88
CA ALA A 10 9.52 -8.37 3.82
C ALA A 10 10.92 -8.55 4.42
N THR A 11 11.73 -9.36 3.74
CA THR A 11 13.14 -9.52 4.08
C THR A 11 13.99 -9.04 2.91
N SER A 12 15.30 -8.95 3.11
CA SER A 12 16.21 -8.52 2.04
C SER A 12 16.11 -9.40 0.80
N LYS A 13 15.69 -10.65 0.95
CA LYS A 13 15.52 -11.57 -0.17
C LYS A 13 14.34 -11.20 -1.06
N ASP A 14 13.40 -10.41 -0.56
CA ASP A 14 12.19 -10.05 -1.30
C ASP A 14 12.35 -8.76 -2.11
N ILE A 15 13.42 -8.00 -1.88
CA ILE A 15 13.55 -6.63 -2.40
C ILE A 15 13.57 -6.59 -3.93
N ASP A 16 14.34 -7.46 -4.57
CA ASP A 16 14.41 -7.45 -6.03
C ASP A 16 13.04 -7.71 -6.64
N ARG A 17 12.28 -8.60 -6.05
CA ARG A 17 10.94 -8.91 -6.54
C ARG A 17 9.96 -7.76 -6.29
N ILE A 18 10.08 -7.09 -5.15
CA ILE A 18 9.27 -5.90 -4.86
C ILE A 18 9.52 -4.82 -5.90
N ILE A 19 10.79 -4.56 -6.21
CA ILE A 19 11.16 -3.55 -7.21
C ILE A 19 10.60 -3.93 -8.58
N GLU A 20 10.69 -5.19 -8.95
CA GLU A 20 10.13 -5.68 -10.21
C GLU A 20 8.62 -5.43 -10.29
N ILE A 21 7.88 -5.72 -9.22
CA ILE A 21 6.44 -5.51 -9.17
C ILE A 21 6.13 -4.01 -9.26
N GLU A 22 6.91 -3.18 -8.58
CA GLU A 22 6.76 -1.73 -8.64
C GLU A 22 6.92 -1.24 -10.08
N GLU A 23 7.96 -1.68 -10.77
CA GLU A 23 8.24 -1.26 -12.13
C GLU A 23 7.15 -1.69 -13.11
N LYS A 24 6.51 -2.83 -12.88
CA LYS A 24 5.42 -3.30 -13.71
C LYS A 24 4.09 -2.60 -13.41
N SER A 25 3.99 -1.93 -12.27
CA SER A 25 2.72 -1.40 -11.78
C SER A 25 2.55 0.09 -12.01
N TYR A 26 3.63 0.84 -12.13
CA TYR A 26 3.58 2.30 -12.20
C TYR A 26 4.43 2.83 -13.33
N GLU A 27 3.99 3.94 -13.95
CA GLU A 27 4.73 4.59 -15.02
C GLU A 27 5.98 5.28 -14.50
N ASP A 28 5.93 5.81 -13.27
CA ASP A 28 7.06 6.45 -12.62
C ASP A 28 7.36 5.76 -11.28
N PRO A 29 7.87 4.53 -11.35
CA PRO A 29 8.17 3.79 -10.12
C PRO A 29 9.28 4.48 -9.34
N TRP A 30 9.31 4.25 -8.03
CA TRP A 30 10.45 4.71 -7.24
C TRP A 30 11.73 4.13 -7.81
N PRO A 31 12.77 4.95 -8.00
CA PRO A 31 14.08 4.41 -8.32
C PRO A 31 14.55 3.45 -7.24
N ARG A 32 15.34 2.47 -7.65
CA ARG A 32 15.83 1.45 -6.71
C ARG A 32 16.49 2.07 -5.48
N GLU A 33 17.28 3.12 -5.68
CA GLU A 33 18.01 3.78 -4.61
C GLU A 33 17.05 4.40 -3.59
N VAL A 34 15.99 5.02 -4.06
CA VAL A 34 14.99 5.64 -3.19
C VAL A 34 14.30 4.58 -2.35
N PHE A 35 13.90 3.48 -2.99
CA PHE A 35 13.28 2.36 -2.29
C PHE A 35 14.23 1.80 -1.22
N MET A 36 15.49 1.58 -1.56
CA MET A 36 16.47 1.00 -0.64
C MET A 36 16.72 1.90 0.55
N ILE A 37 16.79 3.21 0.34
CA ILE A 37 16.97 4.16 1.43
C ILE A 37 15.78 4.09 2.39
N ASP A 38 14.57 4.07 1.86
CA ASP A 38 13.39 3.97 2.71
C ASP A 38 13.37 2.65 3.48
N TYR A 39 13.63 1.55 2.80
CA TYR A 39 13.59 0.23 3.42
C TYR A 39 14.67 0.07 4.50
N LEU A 40 15.89 0.51 4.23
CA LEU A 40 17.02 0.26 5.13
C LEU A 40 17.15 1.29 6.24
N PHE A 41 16.82 2.55 5.97
CA PHE A 41 17.17 3.64 6.88
C PHE A 41 16.00 4.40 7.45
N ASN A 42 14.78 4.21 6.94
CA ASN A 42 13.61 4.87 7.53
C ASN A 42 13.03 3.97 8.63
N ASN A 43 13.26 4.35 9.87
CA ASN A 43 12.80 3.57 11.02
C ASN A 43 11.28 3.46 11.12
N CYS A 44 10.55 4.31 10.40
CA CYS A 44 9.09 4.29 10.39
C CYS A 44 8.51 3.43 9.27
N SER A 45 9.35 2.88 8.40
CA SER A 45 8.90 2.07 7.28
C SER A 45 8.62 0.64 7.67
N LEU A 46 7.48 0.14 7.19
CA LEU A 46 7.08 -1.25 7.35
C LEU A 46 6.75 -1.78 5.95
N TYR A 47 7.40 -2.86 5.56
CA TYR A 47 7.15 -3.51 4.28
C TYR A 47 6.71 -4.95 4.50
N PHE A 48 5.61 -5.31 3.84
CA PHE A 48 5.08 -6.67 3.88
C PHE A 48 4.90 -7.19 2.47
N VAL A 49 5.07 -8.48 2.30
CA VAL A 49 4.85 -9.14 1.01
C VAL A 49 3.71 -10.13 1.11
N LEU A 50 2.97 -10.22 0.02
CA LEU A 50 1.98 -11.27 -0.18
C LEU A 50 2.67 -12.41 -0.89
N LYS A 51 2.69 -13.58 -0.26
CA LYS A 51 3.26 -14.79 -0.87
C LYS A 51 2.14 -15.75 -1.20
N ILE A 52 2.16 -16.23 -2.43
CA ILE A 52 1.24 -17.24 -2.92
C ILE A 52 2.08 -18.42 -3.33
N LYS A 53 1.90 -19.56 -2.64
CA LYS A 53 2.72 -20.75 -2.90
C LYS A 53 4.22 -20.43 -2.86
N SER A 54 4.63 -19.64 -1.88
CA SER A 54 6.02 -19.23 -1.64
C SER A 54 6.58 -18.20 -2.62
N LYS A 55 5.79 -17.70 -3.56
CA LYS A 55 6.23 -16.64 -4.49
C LYS A 55 5.65 -15.29 -4.07
N VAL A 56 6.46 -14.25 -4.16
CA VAL A 56 6.01 -12.90 -3.89
C VAL A 56 5.11 -12.44 -5.03
N ALA A 57 3.84 -12.21 -4.72
CA ALA A 57 2.82 -11.81 -5.69
C ALA A 57 2.40 -10.34 -5.52
N GLY A 58 2.79 -9.71 -4.43
CA GLY A 58 2.46 -8.32 -4.16
C GLY A 58 3.19 -7.82 -2.95
N PHE A 59 3.09 -6.52 -2.72
CA PHE A 59 3.69 -5.93 -1.52
C PHE A 59 2.93 -4.68 -1.09
N ILE A 60 3.14 -4.28 0.15
CA ILE A 60 2.63 -3.03 0.69
C ILE A 60 3.73 -2.37 1.51
N GLY A 61 3.91 -1.07 1.29
CA GLY A 61 4.80 -0.23 2.09
C GLY A 61 3.98 0.72 2.92
N ILE A 62 4.33 0.85 4.18
CA ILE A 62 3.58 1.65 5.14
C ILE A 62 4.56 2.48 5.94
N TRP A 63 4.25 3.76 6.13
CA TRP A 63 4.96 4.58 7.10
C TRP A 63 4.12 4.66 8.36
N GLU A 64 4.72 4.30 9.48
CA GLU A 64 4.10 4.37 10.79
C GLU A 64 4.28 5.77 11.35
N GLU A 65 3.16 6.44 11.61
CA GLU A 65 3.12 7.77 12.18
C GLU A 65 2.49 7.70 13.57
N GLU A 66 2.56 8.79 14.32
CA GLU A 66 2.10 8.81 15.70
C GLU A 66 0.63 8.37 15.86
N SER A 67 -0.24 8.86 14.98
CA SER A 67 -1.68 8.58 15.10
C SER A 67 -2.28 7.95 13.86
N SER A 68 -1.44 7.53 12.91
CA SER A 68 -1.93 7.00 11.63
C SER A 68 -0.94 6.03 11.01
N LEU A 69 -1.44 5.26 10.06
CA LEU A 69 -0.58 4.53 9.12
C LEU A 69 -0.78 5.14 7.73
N HIS A 70 0.31 5.47 7.09
CA HIS A 70 0.30 5.99 5.72
C HIS A 70 0.73 4.88 4.77
N VAL A 71 -0.20 4.39 3.97
CA VAL A 71 0.13 3.40 2.94
C VAL A 71 0.80 4.15 1.79
N ILE A 72 2.11 4.00 1.67
CA ILE A 72 2.90 4.75 0.68
C ILE A 72 3.01 4.01 -0.64
N ASN A 73 2.78 2.70 -0.63
CA ASN A 73 2.85 1.90 -1.83
C ASN A 73 2.06 0.62 -1.66
N LEU A 74 1.39 0.20 -2.72
CA LEU A 74 0.63 -1.04 -2.73
C LEU A 74 0.57 -1.51 -4.17
N ALA A 75 1.08 -2.69 -4.44
CA ALA A 75 1.05 -3.23 -5.80
C ALA A 75 0.92 -4.74 -5.79
N ILE A 76 0.12 -5.24 -6.72
CA ILE A 76 -0.06 -6.67 -6.98
C ILE A 76 0.52 -6.95 -8.36
N ASP A 77 1.34 -7.98 -8.46
CA ASP A 77 1.88 -8.39 -9.76
C ASP A 77 0.73 -8.60 -10.75
N PRO A 78 0.88 -8.10 -11.99
CA PRO A 78 -0.17 -8.24 -13.00
C PRO A 78 -0.73 -9.65 -13.14
N ASP A 79 0.09 -10.68 -12.98
CA ASP A 79 -0.33 -12.08 -13.12
C ASP A 79 -1.28 -12.52 -12.00
N TYR A 80 -1.38 -11.74 -10.94
CA TYR A 80 -2.20 -12.09 -9.78
C TYR A 80 -3.34 -11.11 -9.56
N ARG A 81 -3.59 -10.19 -10.50
CA ARG A 81 -4.65 -9.19 -10.38
C ARG A 81 -6.03 -9.79 -10.61
N ARG A 82 -7.06 -9.04 -10.24
CA ARG A 82 -8.47 -9.40 -10.37
C ARG A 82 -8.87 -10.61 -9.55
N LYS A 83 -8.15 -10.89 -8.48
CA LYS A 83 -8.44 -12.00 -7.57
C LYS A 83 -8.71 -11.53 -6.14
N GLY A 84 -8.79 -10.21 -5.94
CA GLY A 84 -9.09 -9.65 -4.62
C GLY A 84 -7.88 -9.45 -3.70
N TYR A 85 -6.67 -9.60 -4.20
CA TYR A 85 -5.47 -9.47 -3.36
C TYR A 85 -5.17 -8.02 -2.97
N GLY A 86 -5.49 -7.05 -3.82
CA GLY A 86 -5.35 -5.64 -3.44
C GLY A 86 -6.20 -5.30 -2.24
N ARG A 87 -7.44 -5.75 -2.24
CA ARG A 87 -8.36 -5.59 -1.11
C ARG A 87 -7.83 -6.29 0.13
N LEU A 88 -7.31 -7.49 -0.03
CA LEU A 88 -6.74 -8.27 1.07
C LEU A 88 -5.57 -7.53 1.73
N MET A 89 -4.67 -6.98 0.92
CA MET A 89 -3.52 -6.24 1.42
C MET A 89 -3.94 -4.95 2.13
N LEU A 90 -4.93 -4.26 1.58
CA LEU A 90 -5.43 -3.04 2.19
C LEU A 90 -6.13 -3.35 3.51
N GLN A 91 -6.91 -4.42 3.57
CA GLN A 91 -7.51 -4.86 4.83
C GLN A 91 -6.45 -5.23 5.86
N PHE A 92 -5.36 -5.83 5.42
CA PHE A 92 -4.23 -6.11 6.30
C PHE A 92 -3.71 -4.83 6.95
N ALA A 93 -3.57 -3.74 6.17
CA ALA A 93 -3.12 -2.46 6.72
C ALA A 93 -4.10 -1.91 7.75
N VAL A 94 -5.41 -2.03 7.49
CA VAL A 94 -6.43 -1.60 8.44
C VAL A 94 -6.36 -2.41 9.73
N ASP A 95 -6.22 -3.72 9.61
CA ASP A 95 -6.09 -4.60 10.78
C ASP A 95 -4.83 -4.29 11.58
N LEU A 96 -3.74 -3.99 10.90
CA LEU A 96 -2.51 -3.57 11.55
C LEU A 96 -2.70 -2.27 12.33
N ALA A 97 -3.41 -1.31 11.74
CA ALA A 97 -3.73 -0.05 12.41
C ALA A 97 -4.58 -0.26 13.65
N LEU A 98 -5.58 -1.12 13.56
CA LEU A 98 -6.41 -1.46 14.73
C LEU A 98 -5.58 -2.10 15.82
N ASN A 99 -4.70 -3.00 15.45
CA ASN A 99 -3.83 -3.68 16.41
C ASN A 99 -2.86 -2.71 17.09
N LYS A 100 -2.38 -1.71 16.36
CA LYS A 100 -1.48 -0.68 16.88
C LYS A 100 -2.24 0.45 17.59
N LYS A 101 -3.57 0.44 17.53
CA LYS A 101 -4.42 1.44 18.17
C LYS A 101 -4.20 2.85 17.62
N VAL A 102 -3.87 2.97 16.35
CA VAL A 102 -3.83 4.27 15.69
C VAL A 102 -5.20 4.60 15.11
N GLY A 103 -5.47 5.89 14.93
CA GLY A 103 -6.81 6.36 14.64
C GLY A 103 -7.21 6.35 13.18
N LYS A 104 -6.28 6.17 12.26
CA LYS A 104 -6.60 6.27 10.84
C LYS A 104 -5.55 5.63 9.95
N VAL A 105 -5.99 5.28 8.74
CA VAL A 105 -5.13 4.83 7.65
C VAL A 105 -5.43 5.75 6.46
N TYR A 106 -4.39 6.19 5.76
CA TYR A 106 -4.59 7.03 4.58
C TYR A 106 -3.61 6.68 3.47
N LEU A 107 -3.96 7.09 2.26
CA LEU A 107 -3.16 6.83 1.07
C LEU A 107 -3.54 7.83 -0.01
N GLU A 108 -2.76 7.85 -1.09
CA GLU A 108 -2.99 8.73 -2.23
C GLU A 108 -3.17 7.90 -3.49
N ALA A 109 -3.90 8.46 -4.45
CA ALA A 109 -4.04 7.90 -5.78
C ALA A 109 -4.00 9.04 -6.79
N ARG A 110 -3.53 8.75 -8.00
CA ARG A 110 -3.63 9.70 -9.10
C ARG A 110 -5.09 9.96 -9.39
N LYS A 111 -5.42 11.19 -9.72
CA LYS A 111 -6.80 11.56 -10.04
C LYS A 111 -7.36 10.70 -11.17
N SER A 112 -6.53 10.33 -12.13
CA SER A 112 -6.93 9.48 -13.24
C SER A 112 -7.06 8.00 -12.89
N ASN A 113 -6.54 7.58 -11.75
CA ASN A 113 -6.56 6.17 -11.36
C ASN A 113 -7.90 5.82 -10.69
N VAL A 114 -8.93 5.73 -11.52
CA VAL A 114 -10.28 5.46 -11.05
C VAL A 114 -10.41 4.06 -10.45
N ILE A 115 -9.65 3.11 -11.00
CA ILE A 115 -9.68 1.72 -10.50
C ILE A 115 -9.21 1.67 -9.05
N ALA A 116 -8.08 2.34 -8.74
CA ALA A 116 -7.58 2.38 -7.37
C ALA A 116 -8.57 3.08 -6.44
N GLN A 117 -9.13 4.21 -6.87
CA GLN A 117 -10.08 4.96 -6.05
C GLN A 117 -11.33 4.13 -5.74
N LYS A 118 -11.81 3.36 -6.70
CA LYS A 118 -12.95 2.47 -6.48
C LYS A 118 -12.62 1.38 -5.48
N LEU A 119 -11.43 0.81 -5.57
CA LEU A 119 -10.98 -0.18 -4.60
C LEU A 119 -10.95 0.41 -3.20
N TYR A 120 -10.35 1.59 -3.05
CA TYR A 120 -10.23 2.24 -1.75
C TYR A 120 -11.60 2.60 -1.18
N THR A 121 -12.49 3.13 -2.02
CA THR A 121 -13.86 3.43 -1.60
C THR A 121 -14.57 2.17 -1.12
N SER A 122 -14.41 1.07 -1.83
CA SER A 122 -15.04 -0.19 -1.46
C SER A 122 -14.51 -0.76 -0.14
N CYS A 123 -13.33 -0.32 0.29
CA CYS A 123 -12.75 -0.71 1.57
C CYS A 123 -13.07 0.28 2.69
N GLY A 124 -13.88 1.28 2.42
CA GLY A 124 -14.33 2.24 3.42
C GLY A 124 -13.50 3.52 3.50
N PHE A 125 -12.60 3.74 2.55
CA PHE A 125 -11.84 4.98 2.48
C PHE A 125 -12.67 6.05 1.78
N VAL A 126 -12.52 7.30 2.21
CA VAL A 126 -13.21 8.45 1.60
C VAL A 126 -12.19 9.51 1.19
N PRO A 127 -12.46 10.25 0.11
CA PRO A 127 -11.56 11.35 -0.27
C PRO A 127 -11.62 12.44 0.78
N VAL A 128 -10.45 12.94 1.19
CA VAL A 128 -10.35 13.99 2.20
C VAL A 128 -9.59 15.20 1.71
N GLU A 129 -8.81 15.09 0.65
CA GLU A 129 -8.00 16.19 0.17
C GLU A 129 -7.67 16.01 -1.30
N GLU A 130 -7.78 17.08 -2.07
CA GLU A 130 -7.28 17.12 -3.44
C GLU A 130 -5.85 17.67 -3.39
N LEU A 131 -4.92 16.96 -4.04
CA LEU A 131 -3.50 17.28 -4.00
C LEU A 131 -3.08 17.79 -5.38
N ARG A 132 -3.04 19.12 -5.56
CA ARG A 132 -2.72 19.71 -6.84
C ARG A 132 -1.26 19.47 -7.22
N SER A 133 -1.06 19.04 -8.47
CA SER A 133 0.27 18.80 -9.03
C SER A 133 1.13 17.93 -8.11
N TYR A 134 0.52 16.93 -7.53
CA TYR A 134 1.15 16.09 -6.51
C TYR A 134 2.24 15.19 -7.10
N TYR A 135 1.99 14.66 -8.29
CA TYR A 135 2.92 13.73 -8.93
C TYR A 135 3.92 14.49 -9.79
N GLN A 136 5.06 13.84 -10.04
CA GLN A 136 6.18 14.48 -10.71
C GLN A 136 5.84 14.99 -12.12
N ASP A 137 4.90 14.31 -12.80
CA ASP A 137 4.45 14.73 -14.13
C ASP A 137 3.39 15.82 -14.09
N GLY A 138 3.05 16.33 -12.90
CA GLY A 138 2.08 17.39 -12.71
C GLY A 138 0.66 16.93 -12.50
N GLU A 139 0.40 15.65 -12.53
CA GLU A 139 -0.96 15.15 -12.30
C GLU A 139 -1.38 15.37 -10.85
N ASP A 140 -2.65 15.75 -10.67
CA ASP A 140 -3.24 15.88 -9.34
C ASP A 140 -3.42 14.50 -8.70
N GLY A 141 -3.39 14.50 -7.38
CA GLY A 141 -3.71 13.31 -6.59
C GLY A 141 -4.93 13.54 -5.73
N VAL A 142 -5.41 12.47 -5.17
CA VAL A 142 -6.46 12.49 -4.16
C VAL A 142 -5.98 11.71 -2.96
N ARG A 143 -6.11 12.33 -1.77
CA ARG A 143 -5.83 11.64 -0.51
C ARG A 143 -7.12 11.02 -0.01
N MET A 144 -7.05 9.74 0.31
CA MET A 144 -8.20 9.01 0.83
C MET A 144 -7.87 8.46 2.20
N MET A 145 -8.85 8.42 3.08
CA MET A 145 -8.64 8.09 4.47
C MET A 145 -9.75 7.21 5.01
N LYS A 146 -9.36 6.28 5.87
CA LYS A 146 -10.31 5.52 6.67
C LYS A 146 -10.05 5.84 8.14
N THR A 147 -11.04 6.40 8.80
CA THR A 147 -10.98 6.70 10.23
C THR A 147 -11.43 5.47 11.00
N LEU A 148 -10.69 5.11 12.04
CA LEU A 148 -11.01 3.97 12.89
C LEU A 148 -11.75 4.49 14.11
N LEU A 149 -12.81 3.79 14.49
CA LEU A 149 -13.67 4.24 15.58
C LEU A 149 -13.00 3.97 16.92
N LYS A 150 -12.62 5.04 17.60
CA LYS A 150 -11.95 4.91 18.90
C LYS A 150 -12.82 4.27 19.97
N GLY A 151 -14.11 4.47 19.90
CA GLY A 151 -15.04 3.87 20.85
C GLY A 151 -15.08 2.36 20.81
N GLU A 152 -14.54 1.76 19.77
CA GLU A 152 -14.47 0.32 19.59
C GLU A 152 -13.14 -0.27 20.06
N GLN A 153 -12.26 0.55 20.55
CA GLN A 153 -10.93 0.14 20.98
C GLN A 153 -10.92 -0.28 22.43
#